data_b2afbfa0716d9a3357a7008b803ff576
#
_entry.id   b2afbfa0716d9a3357a7008b803ff576
#
_cell.length_a   1.000
_cell.length_b   1.000
_cell.length_c   1.000
_cell.angle_alpha   90.00
_cell.angle_beta   90.00
_cell.angle_gamma   90.00
#
_symmetry.space_group_name_H-M   'P 1'
#
loop_
_entity.id
_entity.type
_entity.pdbx_description
1 polymer ?
#
loop_
_entity_poly.entity_id
_entity_poly.type
_entity_poly.pdbx_seq_one_letter_code
_entity_poly.pdbx_strand_id
1 'polypeptide(L)'
;MAYHKLDKKKYAAEQKEKLDELHARITEIGEGFNLSPETLADYYSFAGRFYQYSPRNNMLIYDQNKHATFCGSYKYYQDQGYSVKAGEHGLKILVPVTTTLFKVSENEWKKVSEATKEEKEKLKRKEFETRMVQNYKIGSVFDISQTTIPPEEYPKFYSVGYKSEQHATIFEGVKNYCENELNCPVKMANLHSIGLQGHYLPFENKIELNEILEDSKKLEIALHEMGHAIMHSDVFKELPREQIEFEADSIGLMFSSHFGFDFAETQKFHLAQQYRAMKEGNEEAVENNKKEPFDVNKILNNVSETYFEHIEKLSDYVNVSLLKDKVSTCLL
;
A
#
# COMPACT_ATOMS: atom_id res chain seq x y z
N MET A 1 -9.31 -46.37 3.25
CA MET A 1 -8.47 -45.36 3.92
C MET A 1 -7.30 -44.82 3.06
N ALA A 2 -6.71 -45.61 2.16
CA ALA A 2 -5.59 -45.19 1.30
C ALA A 2 -6.01 -44.14 0.24
N TYR A 3 -7.16 -44.29 -0.39
CA TYR A 3 -7.67 -43.42 -1.43
C TYR A 3 -7.87 -41.96 -0.92
N HIS A 4 -8.38 -41.79 0.30
CA HIS A 4 -8.61 -40.48 0.91
C HIS A 4 -7.29 -39.76 1.31
N LYS A 5 -6.20 -40.48 1.50
CA LYS A 5 -4.86 -39.94 1.80
C LYS A 5 -4.11 -39.48 0.56
N LEU A 6 -4.30 -40.19 -0.56
CA LEU A 6 -3.72 -39.81 -1.87
C LEU A 6 -4.35 -38.51 -2.39
N ASP A 7 -5.68 -38.39 -2.29
CA ASP A 7 -6.40 -37.16 -2.67
C ASP A 7 -5.97 -35.93 -1.87
N LYS A 8 -5.78 -36.10 -0.54
CA LYS A 8 -5.30 -34.99 0.30
C LYS A 8 -3.88 -34.55 -0.03
N LYS A 9 -2.98 -35.49 -0.38
CA LYS A 9 -1.61 -35.15 -0.79
C LYS A 9 -1.58 -34.46 -2.13
N LYS A 10 -2.36 -34.94 -3.10
CA LYS A 10 -2.49 -34.34 -4.42
C LYS A 10 -3.07 -32.92 -4.30
N TYR A 11 -4.15 -32.76 -3.55
CA TYR A 11 -4.74 -31.46 -3.29
C TYR A 11 -3.77 -30.48 -2.60
N ALA A 12 -2.99 -30.95 -1.62
CA ALA A 12 -1.99 -30.12 -0.95
C ALA A 12 -0.85 -29.71 -1.91
N ALA A 13 -0.43 -30.60 -2.81
CA ALA A 13 0.57 -30.30 -3.83
C ALA A 13 0.05 -29.24 -4.83
N GLU A 14 -1.18 -29.41 -5.34
CA GLU A 14 -1.83 -28.45 -6.23
C GLU A 14 -2.01 -27.07 -5.58
N GLN A 15 -2.37 -27.01 -4.28
CA GLN A 15 -2.48 -25.74 -3.56
C GLN A 15 -1.11 -25.08 -3.37
N LYS A 16 -0.07 -25.86 -3.16
CA LYS A 16 1.29 -25.34 -3.06
C LYS A 16 1.76 -24.77 -4.40
N GLU A 17 1.57 -25.52 -5.49
CA GLU A 17 1.91 -25.08 -6.84
C GLU A 17 1.23 -23.75 -7.20
N LYS A 18 -0.08 -23.62 -6.97
CA LYS A 18 -0.81 -22.38 -7.18
C LYS A 18 -0.34 -21.22 -6.28
N LEU A 19 0.11 -21.53 -5.07
CA LEU A 19 0.68 -20.51 -4.17
C LEU A 19 2.04 -20.03 -4.70
N ASP A 20 2.87 -20.95 -5.15
CA ASP A 20 4.17 -20.65 -5.75
C ASP A 20 3.99 -19.83 -7.05
N GLU A 21 2.96 -20.14 -7.87
CA GLU A 21 2.56 -19.34 -9.04
C GLU A 21 2.18 -17.90 -8.66
N LEU A 22 1.40 -17.68 -7.59
CA LEU A 22 1.06 -16.33 -7.14
C LEU A 22 2.28 -15.55 -6.65
N HIS A 23 3.23 -16.21 -6.00
CA HIS A 23 4.49 -15.55 -5.60
C HIS A 23 5.35 -15.19 -6.81
N ALA A 24 5.46 -16.09 -7.80
CA ALA A 24 6.14 -15.81 -9.06
C ALA A 24 5.48 -14.62 -9.79
N ARG A 25 4.14 -14.59 -9.81
CA ARG A 25 3.38 -13.52 -10.47
C ARG A 25 3.67 -12.14 -9.87
N ILE A 26 3.82 -12.02 -8.55
CA ILE A 26 4.22 -10.76 -7.90
C ILE A 26 5.57 -10.27 -8.43
N THR A 27 6.54 -11.19 -8.59
CA THR A 27 7.85 -10.86 -9.16
C THR A 27 7.73 -10.39 -10.61
N GLU A 28 6.95 -11.09 -11.44
CA GLU A 28 6.69 -10.72 -12.83
C GLU A 28 6.04 -9.34 -12.97
N ILE A 29 5.09 -9.00 -12.08
CA ILE A 29 4.45 -7.66 -12.07
C ILE A 29 5.50 -6.58 -11.81
N GLY A 30 6.37 -6.78 -10.81
CA GLY A 30 7.47 -5.87 -10.52
C GLY A 30 8.44 -5.72 -11.71
N GLU A 31 8.78 -6.83 -12.36
CA GLU A 31 9.60 -6.81 -13.58
C GLU A 31 8.88 -6.08 -14.74
N GLY A 32 7.56 -6.20 -14.83
CA GLY A 32 6.74 -5.46 -15.78
C GLY A 32 6.89 -3.94 -15.62
N PHE A 33 6.98 -3.43 -14.40
CA PHE A 33 7.26 -2.01 -14.16
C PHE A 33 8.68 -1.61 -14.60
N ASN A 34 9.66 -2.51 -14.55
CA ASN A 34 10.99 -2.28 -15.12
C ASN A 34 10.97 -2.07 -16.65
N LEU A 35 10.03 -2.72 -17.34
CA LEU A 35 9.86 -2.61 -18.79
C LEU A 35 9.01 -1.42 -19.19
N SER A 36 8.01 -1.07 -18.37
CA SER A 36 7.05 0.01 -18.63
C SER A 36 6.82 0.87 -17.38
N PRO A 37 7.79 1.70 -16.98
CA PRO A 37 7.69 2.54 -15.79
C PRO A 37 6.50 3.50 -15.79
N GLU A 38 5.93 3.80 -16.96
CA GLU A 38 4.73 4.64 -17.10
C GLU A 38 3.51 4.05 -16.41
N THR A 39 3.48 2.73 -16.23
CA THR A 39 2.38 2.04 -15.53
C THR A 39 2.48 2.13 -14.02
N LEU A 40 3.61 2.58 -13.48
CA LEU A 40 3.81 2.76 -12.03
C LEU A 40 2.83 3.77 -11.43
N ALA A 41 2.61 4.89 -12.11
CA ALA A 41 1.68 5.90 -11.62
C ALA A 41 0.24 5.35 -11.53
N ASP A 42 -0.19 4.56 -12.51
CA ASP A 42 -1.50 3.92 -12.50
C ASP A 42 -1.61 2.89 -11.36
N TYR A 43 -0.52 2.14 -11.11
CA TYR A 43 -0.46 1.21 -9.99
C TYR A 43 -0.51 1.92 -8.64
N TYR A 44 0.26 2.99 -8.43
CA TYR A 44 0.23 3.73 -7.16
C TYR A 44 -1.10 4.44 -6.94
N SER A 45 -1.71 5.00 -8.00
CA SER A 45 -3.07 5.55 -7.95
C SER A 45 -4.09 4.48 -7.54
N PHE A 46 -3.94 3.26 -8.04
CA PHE A 46 -4.77 2.12 -7.65
C PHE A 46 -4.50 1.75 -6.18
N ALA A 47 -3.24 1.54 -5.81
CA ALA A 47 -2.83 1.09 -4.48
C ALA A 47 -3.25 2.06 -3.36
N GLY A 48 -3.23 3.37 -3.62
CA GLY A 48 -3.70 4.40 -2.71
C GLY A 48 -5.18 4.26 -2.32
N ARG A 49 -6.01 3.69 -3.21
CA ARG A 49 -7.43 3.40 -2.93
C ARG A 49 -7.63 2.07 -2.21
N PHE A 50 -6.67 1.17 -2.28
CA PHE A 50 -6.72 -0.20 -1.74
C PHE A 50 -5.87 -0.38 -0.47
N TYR A 51 -5.82 0.64 0.40
CA TYR A 51 -5.02 0.64 1.63
C TYR A 51 -5.36 -0.48 2.64
N GLN A 52 -6.49 -1.18 2.45
CA GLN A 52 -6.89 -2.32 3.28
C GLN A 52 -6.15 -3.62 2.93
N TYR A 53 -5.39 -3.65 1.83
CA TYR A 53 -4.65 -4.81 1.36
C TYR A 53 -3.15 -4.58 1.45
N SER A 54 -2.41 -5.64 1.77
CA SER A 54 -0.94 -5.56 1.73
C SER A 54 -0.42 -5.24 0.33
N PRO A 55 0.79 -4.67 0.19
CA PRO A 55 1.37 -4.33 -1.12
C PRO A 55 1.33 -5.49 -2.13
N ARG A 56 1.67 -6.71 -1.68
CA ARG A 56 1.62 -7.93 -2.51
C ARG A 56 0.21 -8.24 -3.01
N ASN A 57 -0.79 -8.07 -2.16
CA ASN A 57 -2.17 -8.28 -2.55
C ASN A 57 -2.67 -7.17 -3.47
N ASN A 58 -2.25 -5.92 -3.27
CA ASN A 58 -2.55 -4.83 -4.19
C ASN A 58 -2.02 -5.12 -5.60
N MET A 59 -0.77 -5.61 -5.72
CA MET A 59 -0.22 -6.04 -7.01
C MET A 59 -1.07 -7.14 -7.65
N LEU A 60 -1.44 -8.17 -6.89
CA LEU A 60 -2.26 -9.28 -7.38
C LEU A 60 -3.67 -8.83 -7.80
N ILE A 61 -4.30 -7.93 -7.05
CA ILE A 61 -5.62 -7.40 -7.38
C ILE A 61 -5.52 -6.53 -8.64
N TYR A 62 -4.55 -5.61 -8.69
CA TYR A 62 -4.31 -4.75 -9.84
C TYR A 62 -4.09 -5.53 -11.14
N ASP A 63 -3.26 -6.56 -11.09
CA ASP A 63 -2.97 -7.41 -12.23
C ASP A 63 -4.22 -8.16 -12.75
N GLN A 64 -5.05 -8.67 -11.84
CA GLN A 64 -6.26 -9.40 -12.19
C GLN A 64 -7.43 -8.47 -12.58
N ASN A 65 -7.52 -7.28 -11.99
CA ASN A 65 -8.56 -6.29 -12.28
C ASN A 65 -8.09 -4.87 -11.89
N LYS A 66 -7.45 -4.18 -12.82
CA LYS A 66 -7.00 -2.79 -12.63
C LYS A 66 -8.13 -1.77 -12.42
N HIS A 67 -9.37 -2.15 -12.70
CA HIS A 67 -10.56 -1.31 -12.52
C HIS A 67 -11.32 -1.64 -11.22
N ALA A 68 -10.82 -2.55 -10.40
CA ALA A 68 -11.44 -2.81 -9.11
C ALA A 68 -11.53 -1.52 -8.27
N THR A 69 -12.60 -1.39 -7.52
CA THR A 69 -12.87 -0.19 -6.69
C THR A 69 -12.92 -0.51 -5.20
N PHE A 70 -13.49 -1.62 -4.84
CA PHE A 70 -13.53 -2.13 -3.47
C PHE A 70 -13.67 -3.64 -3.48
N CYS A 71 -12.75 -4.34 -2.83
CA CYS A 71 -12.77 -5.78 -2.76
C CYS A 71 -13.12 -6.28 -1.35
N GLY A 72 -13.97 -7.30 -1.29
CA GLY A 72 -14.34 -7.99 -0.06
C GLY A 72 -14.37 -9.50 -0.23
N SER A 73 -14.25 -10.25 0.86
CA SER A 73 -14.45 -11.70 0.82
C SER A 73 -15.92 -12.03 0.59
N TYR A 74 -16.20 -13.24 0.09
CA TYR A 74 -17.58 -13.73 -0.02
C TYR A 74 -18.35 -13.59 1.30
N LYS A 75 -17.71 -13.98 2.40
CA LYS A 75 -18.29 -13.88 3.74
C LYS A 75 -18.54 -12.43 4.14
N TYR A 76 -17.63 -11.50 3.83
CA TYR A 76 -17.81 -10.09 4.12
C TYR A 76 -19.13 -9.57 3.53
N TYR A 77 -19.36 -9.80 2.24
CA TYR A 77 -20.59 -9.35 1.60
C TYR A 77 -21.83 -10.03 2.18
N GLN A 78 -21.74 -11.31 2.49
CA GLN A 78 -22.82 -12.07 3.14
C GLN A 78 -23.19 -11.50 4.51
N ASP A 79 -22.20 -11.15 5.30
CA ASP A 79 -22.39 -10.53 6.62
C ASP A 79 -23.01 -9.11 6.51
N GLN A 80 -22.82 -8.43 5.36
CA GLN A 80 -23.46 -7.15 5.03
C GLN A 80 -24.87 -7.31 4.40
N GLY A 81 -25.36 -8.53 4.24
CA GLY A 81 -26.67 -8.81 3.66
C GLY A 81 -26.71 -8.87 2.12
N TYR A 82 -25.55 -8.90 1.47
CA TYR A 82 -25.44 -8.97 0.01
C TYR A 82 -24.81 -10.28 -0.45
N SER A 83 -24.89 -10.56 -1.75
CA SER A 83 -24.36 -11.78 -2.34
C SER A 83 -23.43 -11.45 -3.51
N VAL A 84 -22.45 -12.31 -3.73
CA VAL A 84 -21.71 -12.32 -5.00
C VAL A 84 -22.62 -12.89 -6.08
N LYS A 85 -22.63 -12.27 -7.25
CA LYS A 85 -23.46 -12.71 -8.39
C LYS A 85 -23.04 -14.11 -8.85
N ALA A 86 -24.01 -14.88 -9.32
CA ALA A 86 -23.74 -16.23 -9.83
C ALA A 86 -22.82 -16.17 -11.06
N GLY A 87 -21.83 -17.07 -11.11
CA GLY A 87 -20.86 -17.15 -12.21
C GLY A 87 -19.64 -16.24 -12.07
N GLU A 88 -19.58 -15.37 -11.05
CA GLU A 88 -18.44 -14.50 -10.81
C GLU A 88 -17.22 -15.28 -10.29
N HIS A 89 -16.04 -14.86 -10.73
CA HIS A 89 -14.77 -15.42 -10.32
C HIS A 89 -14.04 -14.46 -9.38
N GLY A 90 -13.66 -14.95 -8.18
CA GLY A 90 -12.92 -14.15 -7.21
C GLY A 90 -11.47 -13.94 -7.59
N LEU A 91 -10.97 -12.73 -7.33
CA LEU A 91 -9.57 -12.35 -7.46
C LEU A 91 -8.74 -13.08 -6.40
N LYS A 92 -7.63 -13.67 -6.80
CA LYS A 92 -6.78 -14.48 -5.93
C LYS A 92 -5.81 -13.61 -5.15
N ILE A 93 -5.76 -13.84 -3.85
CA ILE A 93 -4.90 -13.11 -2.92
C ILE A 93 -4.16 -14.06 -1.98
N LEU A 94 -3.12 -13.55 -1.35
CA LEU A 94 -2.37 -14.23 -0.29
C LEU A 94 -3.02 -13.93 1.07
N VAL A 95 -3.51 -14.95 1.75
CA VAL A 95 -4.08 -14.82 3.09
C VAL A 95 -3.08 -15.37 4.10
N PRO A 96 -2.62 -14.56 5.08
CA PRO A 96 -1.68 -15.03 6.08
C PRO A 96 -2.32 -16.12 6.97
N VAL A 97 -1.53 -17.14 7.30
CA VAL A 97 -1.92 -18.25 8.18
C VAL A 97 -0.80 -18.52 9.17
N THR A 98 -1.06 -18.38 10.44
CA THR A 98 -0.10 -18.74 11.48
C THR A 98 -0.13 -20.24 11.72
N THR A 99 1.01 -20.90 11.59
CA THR A 99 1.19 -22.31 11.89
C THR A 99 2.10 -22.46 13.10
N THR A 100 1.63 -23.14 14.15
CA THR A 100 2.46 -23.46 15.29
C THR A 100 3.19 -24.78 15.01
N LEU A 101 4.51 -24.72 15.12
CA LEU A 101 5.39 -25.88 15.01
C LEU A 101 5.90 -26.25 16.41
N PHE A 102 6.17 -27.52 16.64
CA PHE A 102 6.87 -28.00 17.81
C PHE A 102 8.11 -28.83 17.40
N LYS A 103 9.14 -28.76 18.21
CA LYS A 103 10.43 -29.41 17.94
C LYS A 103 10.37 -30.87 18.35
N VAL A 104 10.57 -31.76 17.41
CA VAL A 104 10.57 -33.22 17.64
C VAL A 104 11.99 -33.72 17.90
N SER A 105 12.98 -33.13 17.21
CA SER A 105 14.40 -33.38 17.37
C SER A 105 15.21 -32.11 17.08
N GLU A 106 16.54 -32.15 17.23
CA GLU A 106 17.41 -30.96 17.00
C GLU A 106 17.16 -30.27 15.65
N ASN A 107 16.87 -31.04 14.61
CA ASN A 107 16.70 -30.54 13.25
C ASN A 107 15.29 -30.75 12.70
N GLU A 108 14.34 -31.25 13.50
CA GLU A 108 13.01 -31.58 13.02
C GLU A 108 11.91 -30.82 13.76
N TRP A 109 11.10 -30.10 12.99
CA TRP A 109 9.92 -29.41 13.45
C TRP A 109 8.68 -29.96 12.79
N LYS A 110 7.63 -30.18 13.58
CA LYS A 110 6.35 -30.75 13.13
C LYS A 110 5.21 -29.79 13.46
N LYS A 111 4.19 -29.73 12.60
CA LYS A 111 3.01 -28.91 12.84
C LYS A 111 2.21 -29.46 14.01
N VAL A 112 1.74 -28.62 14.90
CA VAL A 112 0.86 -29.02 16.02
C VAL A 112 -0.43 -29.68 15.52
N SER A 113 -0.93 -29.31 14.34
CA SER A 113 -2.08 -29.95 13.72
C SER A 113 -1.85 -31.41 13.34
N GLU A 114 -0.59 -31.81 13.13
CA GLU A 114 -0.16 -33.17 12.73
C GLU A 114 0.33 -34.00 13.93
N ALA A 115 0.25 -33.45 15.15
CA ALA A 115 0.69 -34.11 16.37
C ALA A 115 -0.17 -35.34 16.69
N THR A 116 0.48 -36.42 17.10
CA THR A 116 -0.16 -37.63 17.62
C THR A 116 -0.87 -37.33 18.95
N LYS A 117 -1.66 -38.27 19.45
CA LYS A 117 -2.34 -38.10 20.77
C LYS A 117 -1.33 -37.90 21.89
N GLU A 118 -0.24 -38.65 21.88
CA GLU A 118 0.83 -38.56 22.89
C GLU A 118 1.56 -37.26 22.83
N GLU A 119 1.91 -36.79 21.59
CA GLU A 119 2.55 -35.50 21.36
C GLU A 119 1.65 -34.34 21.81
N LYS A 120 0.32 -34.43 21.60
CA LYS A 120 -0.65 -33.43 22.08
C LYS A 120 -0.69 -33.33 23.61
N GLU A 121 -0.59 -34.45 24.32
CA GLU A 121 -0.51 -34.40 25.76
C GLU A 121 0.79 -33.76 26.27
N LYS A 122 1.93 -34.08 25.63
CA LYS A 122 3.21 -33.44 25.93
C LYS A 122 3.20 -31.93 25.59
N LEU A 123 2.56 -31.53 24.46
CA LEU A 123 2.36 -30.12 24.14
C LEU A 123 1.54 -29.36 25.20
N LYS A 124 0.47 -30.00 25.74
CA LYS A 124 -0.31 -29.41 26.82
C LYS A 124 0.51 -29.21 28.12
N ARG A 125 1.45 -30.11 28.38
CA ARG A 125 2.41 -30.01 29.50
C ARG A 125 3.58 -29.10 29.24
N LYS A 126 3.64 -28.46 28.04
CA LYS A 126 4.75 -27.60 27.60
C LYS A 126 6.11 -28.31 27.59
N GLU A 127 6.13 -29.60 27.28
CA GLU A 127 7.35 -30.41 27.22
C GLU A 127 8.11 -30.23 25.90
N PHE A 128 7.51 -29.60 24.89
CA PHE A 128 8.12 -29.28 23.60
C PHE A 128 8.39 -27.79 23.45
N GLU A 129 9.53 -27.47 22.83
CA GLU A 129 9.78 -26.14 22.31
C GLU A 129 8.83 -25.87 21.15
N THR A 130 8.16 -24.70 21.13
CA THR A 130 7.21 -24.33 20.07
C THR A 130 7.61 -23.02 19.43
N ARG A 131 7.37 -22.88 18.12
CA ARG A 131 7.49 -21.62 17.39
C ARG A 131 6.30 -21.39 16.48
N MET A 132 5.92 -20.15 16.30
CA MET A 132 4.94 -19.74 15.31
C MET A 132 5.64 -19.36 14.00
N VAL A 133 5.14 -19.88 12.88
CA VAL A 133 5.63 -19.55 11.54
C VAL A 133 4.46 -19.00 10.75
N GLN A 134 4.66 -17.84 10.15
CA GLN A 134 3.70 -17.26 9.25
C GLN A 134 3.85 -17.88 7.86
N ASN A 135 2.78 -18.41 7.33
CA ASN A 135 2.65 -18.96 6.00
C ASN A 135 1.50 -18.26 5.28
N TYR A 136 1.31 -18.56 4.02
CA TYR A 136 0.20 -18.04 3.24
C TYR A 136 -0.65 -19.17 2.68
N LYS A 137 -1.94 -18.90 2.48
CA LYS A 137 -2.86 -19.71 1.68
C LYS A 137 -3.52 -18.83 0.64
N ILE A 138 -4.04 -19.43 -0.40
CA ILE A 138 -4.81 -18.72 -1.43
C ILE A 138 -6.17 -18.37 -0.85
N GLY A 139 -6.53 -17.09 -0.92
CA GLY A 139 -7.87 -16.58 -0.69
C GLY A 139 -8.50 -16.08 -1.98
N SER A 140 -9.78 -15.73 -1.91
CA SER A 140 -10.49 -15.06 -2.99
C SER A 140 -11.26 -13.88 -2.44
N VAL A 141 -11.16 -12.76 -3.14
CA VAL A 141 -11.95 -11.57 -2.90
C VAL A 141 -12.71 -11.21 -4.17
N PHE A 142 -13.74 -10.43 -4.04
CA PHE A 142 -14.61 -10.01 -5.15
C PHE A 142 -14.69 -8.50 -5.14
N ASP A 143 -14.60 -7.88 -6.30
CA ASP A 143 -14.89 -6.46 -6.44
C ASP A 143 -16.37 -6.20 -6.18
N ILE A 144 -16.71 -5.04 -5.65
CA ILE A 144 -18.09 -4.65 -5.32
C ILE A 144 -19.02 -4.75 -6.54
N SER A 145 -18.52 -4.50 -7.74
CA SER A 145 -19.28 -4.64 -8.99
C SER A 145 -19.73 -6.08 -9.30
N GLN A 146 -19.04 -7.07 -8.70
CA GLN A 146 -19.39 -8.49 -8.80
C GLN A 146 -20.49 -8.92 -7.80
N THR A 147 -21.05 -7.97 -7.05
CA THR A 147 -22.03 -8.25 -5.99
C THR A 147 -23.42 -7.73 -6.35
N THR A 148 -24.39 -8.10 -5.53
CA THR A 148 -25.78 -7.62 -5.65
C THR A 148 -25.97 -6.23 -5.02
N ILE A 149 -24.91 -5.57 -4.54
CA ILE A 149 -24.98 -4.20 -4.01
C ILE A 149 -25.37 -3.25 -5.15
N PRO A 150 -26.43 -2.45 -4.99
CA PRO A 150 -26.77 -1.44 -5.99
C PRO A 150 -25.70 -0.33 -6.06
N PRO A 151 -25.38 0.20 -7.24
CA PRO A 151 -24.33 1.22 -7.40
C PRO A 151 -24.50 2.46 -6.51
N GLU A 152 -25.72 2.86 -6.22
CA GLU A 152 -26.06 3.97 -5.34
C GLU A 152 -25.64 3.73 -3.87
N GLU A 153 -25.38 2.49 -3.50
CA GLU A 153 -24.93 2.12 -2.16
C GLU A 153 -23.40 1.97 -2.04
N TYR A 154 -22.67 1.99 -3.14
CA TYR A 154 -21.21 1.87 -3.14
C TYR A 154 -20.50 2.86 -2.18
N PRO A 155 -20.95 4.14 -2.06
CA PRO A 155 -20.35 5.08 -1.11
C PRO A 155 -20.40 4.67 0.37
N LYS A 156 -21.22 3.67 0.73
CA LYS A 156 -21.25 3.09 2.08
C LYS A 156 -20.06 2.18 2.37
N PHE A 157 -19.39 1.68 1.34
CA PHE A 157 -18.33 0.67 1.42
C PHE A 157 -16.94 1.27 1.21
N TYR A 158 -16.85 2.34 0.43
CA TYR A 158 -15.59 3.03 0.18
C TYR A 158 -15.84 4.52 -0.07
N SER A 159 -14.84 5.34 0.24
CA SER A 159 -14.91 6.75 -0.10
C SER A 159 -14.84 6.92 -1.62
N VAL A 160 -15.80 7.63 -2.20
CA VAL A 160 -15.83 7.97 -3.63
C VAL A 160 -14.93 9.17 -3.96
N GLY A 161 -14.03 9.52 -3.07
CA GLY A 161 -13.18 10.69 -3.18
C GLY A 161 -13.82 11.94 -2.55
N TYR A 162 -12.98 12.93 -2.39
CA TYR A 162 -13.39 14.23 -1.88
C TYR A 162 -13.73 15.16 -3.07
N LYS A 163 -14.55 16.16 -2.84
CA LYS A 163 -14.87 17.13 -3.90
C LYS A 163 -13.67 18.06 -4.13
N SER A 164 -13.45 18.46 -5.37
CA SER A 164 -12.38 19.41 -5.73
C SER A 164 -12.48 20.75 -4.96
N GLU A 165 -13.68 21.14 -4.56
CA GLU A 165 -13.94 22.33 -3.75
C GLU A 165 -13.39 22.24 -2.31
N GLN A 166 -12.91 21.07 -1.89
CA GLN A 166 -12.42 20.81 -0.53
C GLN A 166 -10.89 20.84 -0.40
N HIS A 167 -10.16 21.23 -1.46
CA HIS A 167 -8.70 21.24 -1.43
C HIS A 167 -8.12 22.01 -0.24
N ALA A 168 -8.64 23.22 0.03
CA ALA A 168 -8.20 24.02 1.18
C ALA A 168 -8.43 23.31 2.52
N THR A 169 -9.59 22.68 2.68
CA THR A 169 -9.97 21.98 3.92
C THR A 169 -9.13 20.71 4.12
N ILE A 170 -8.87 19.97 3.05
CA ILE A 170 -7.99 18.80 3.09
C ILE A 170 -6.56 19.22 3.39
N PHE A 171 -6.08 20.31 2.77
CA PHE A 171 -4.77 20.88 3.05
C PHE A 171 -4.60 21.22 4.54
N GLU A 172 -5.61 21.83 5.19
CA GLU A 172 -5.55 22.08 6.64
C GLU A 172 -5.49 20.77 7.46
N GLY A 173 -6.15 19.69 7.01
CA GLY A 173 -6.03 18.36 7.62
C GLY A 173 -4.61 17.82 7.50
N VAL A 174 -4.01 17.88 6.31
CA VAL A 174 -2.61 17.47 6.05
C VAL A 174 -1.63 18.26 6.90
N LYS A 175 -1.80 19.59 6.96
CA LYS A 175 -0.97 20.49 7.77
C LYS A 175 -1.03 20.13 9.25
N ASN A 176 -2.24 19.93 9.80
CA ASN A 176 -2.42 19.52 11.19
C ASN A 176 -1.80 18.15 11.47
N TYR A 177 -1.89 17.21 10.53
CA TYR A 177 -1.23 15.91 10.63
C TYR A 177 0.29 16.05 10.68
N CYS A 178 0.89 16.79 9.75
CA CYS A 178 2.32 17.04 9.74
C CYS A 178 2.81 17.66 11.05
N GLU A 179 2.09 18.65 11.56
CA GLU A 179 2.48 19.35 12.77
C GLU A 179 2.38 18.46 14.03
N ASN A 180 1.29 17.71 14.19
CA ASN A 180 1.03 16.97 15.43
C ASN A 180 1.62 15.55 15.45
N GLU A 181 1.74 14.90 14.31
CA GLU A 181 2.19 13.51 14.24
C GLU A 181 3.65 13.38 13.77
N LEU A 182 4.08 14.25 12.86
CA LEU A 182 5.43 14.22 12.33
C LEU A 182 6.36 15.25 12.99
N ASN A 183 5.84 16.11 13.88
CA ASN A 183 6.55 17.29 14.40
C ASN A 183 7.17 18.14 13.27
N CYS A 184 6.49 18.20 12.13
CA CYS A 184 6.92 18.84 10.90
C CYS A 184 5.95 19.96 10.50
N PRO A 185 6.11 21.20 11.03
CA PRO A 185 5.20 22.28 10.74
C PRO A 185 5.24 22.67 9.26
N VAL A 186 4.06 22.89 8.67
CA VAL A 186 3.89 23.38 7.28
C VAL A 186 3.67 24.88 7.33
N LYS A 187 4.55 25.67 6.70
CA LYS A 187 4.50 27.13 6.68
C LYS A 187 4.36 27.67 5.26
N MET A 188 3.55 28.70 5.12
CA MET A 188 3.53 29.51 3.90
C MET A 188 4.67 30.52 3.95
N ALA A 189 5.43 30.61 2.88
CA ALA A 189 6.59 31.52 2.78
C ALA A 189 6.67 32.14 1.38
N ASN A 190 7.25 33.33 1.32
CA ASN A 190 7.64 33.91 0.04
C ASN A 190 8.99 33.29 -0.36
N LEU A 191 8.96 32.33 -1.27
CA LEU A 191 10.17 31.63 -1.73
C LEU A 191 10.94 32.40 -2.81
N HIS A 192 10.55 33.64 -3.12
CA HIS A 192 11.20 34.54 -4.08
C HIS A 192 11.44 33.95 -5.49
N SER A 193 10.81 32.80 -5.80
CA SER A 193 10.93 32.13 -7.09
C SER A 193 9.59 31.47 -7.46
N ILE A 194 9.11 31.75 -8.67
CA ILE A 194 7.91 31.10 -9.21
C ILE A 194 8.17 29.60 -9.46
N GLY A 195 9.43 29.23 -9.76
CA GLY A 195 9.82 27.84 -10.00
C GLY A 195 9.94 26.99 -8.74
N LEU A 196 10.11 27.62 -7.56
CA LEU A 196 10.18 26.89 -6.29
C LEU A 196 8.79 26.94 -5.63
N GLN A 197 8.10 25.80 -5.69
CA GLN A 197 6.74 25.68 -5.20
C GLN A 197 6.68 25.30 -3.72
N GLY A 198 7.64 24.50 -3.25
CA GLY A 198 7.79 24.08 -1.87
C GLY A 198 9.10 23.35 -1.66
N HIS A 199 9.44 23.09 -0.42
CA HIS A 199 10.53 22.20 -0.04
C HIS A 199 10.40 21.70 1.40
N TYR A 200 10.83 20.49 1.62
CA TYR A 200 11.09 19.94 2.94
C TYR A 200 12.51 20.28 3.38
N LEU A 201 12.66 20.76 4.60
CA LEU A 201 13.93 21.12 5.22
C LEU A 201 14.28 20.08 6.31
N PRO A 202 15.08 19.05 5.99
CA PRO A 202 15.30 17.91 6.89
C PRO A 202 15.98 18.30 8.21
N PHE A 203 16.87 19.31 8.21
CA PHE A 203 17.54 19.76 9.43
C PHE A 203 16.63 20.49 10.41
N GLU A 204 15.57 21.12 9.91
CA GLU A 204 14.59 21.86 10.68
C GLU A 204 13.31 21.05 10.91
N ASN A 205 13.23 19.89 10.25
CA ASN A 205 12.02 19.07 10.13
C ASN A 205 10.80 19.94 9.84
N LYS A 206 10.83 20.69 8.75
CA LYS A 206 9.83 21.71 8.40
C LYS A 206 9.55 21.69 6.90
N ILE A 207 8.30 21.90 6.53
CA ILE A 207 7.87 22.12 5.15
C ILE A 207 7.60 23.62 4.94
N GLU A 208 8.12 24.18 3.87
CA GLU A 208 7.76 25.53 3.41
C GLU A 208 7.12 25.45 2.02
N LEU A 209 5.96 26.09 1.87
CA LEU A 209 5.22 26.18 0.62
C LEU A 209 5.16 27.62 0.16
N ASN A 210 5.25 27.84 -1.14
CA ASN A 210 5.17 29.19 -1.71
C ASN A 210 3.76 29.74 -1.51
N GLU A 211 3.67 30.93 -0.91
CA GLU A 211 2.40 31.60 -0.60
C GLU A 211 1.55 31.95 -1.83
N ILE A 212 2.17 32.01 -3.03
CA ILE A 212 1.48 32.33 -4.29
C ILE A 212 0.65 31.15 -4.85
N LEU A 213 0.77 29.95 -4.30
CA LEU A 213 0.11 28.76 -4.82
C LEU A 213 -1.40 28.82 -4.57
N GLU A 214 -2.18 28.33 -5.52
CA GLU A 214 -3.61 28.05 -5.35
C GLU A 214 -3.82 26.80 -4.48
N ASP A 215 -4.98 26.65 -3.88
CA ASP A 215 -5.26 25.61 -2.86
C ASP A 215 -5.07 24.18 -3.39
N SER A 216 -5.45 23.91 -4.64
CA SER A 216 -5.18 22.60 -5.27
C SER A 216 -3.68 22.30 -5.37
N LYS A 217 -2.90 23.30 -5.77
CA LYS A 217 -1.45 23.16 -5.91
C LYS A 217 -0.74 23.10 -4.55
N LYS A 218 -1.22 23.86 -3.55
CA LYS A 218 -0.72 23.77 -2.17
C LYS A 218 -0.87 22.36 -1.63
N LEU A 219 -2.05 21.73 -1.84
CA LEU A 219 -2.32 20.39 -1.37
C LEU A 219 -1.39 19.36 -2.07
N GLU A 220 -1.26 19.46 -3.38
CA GLU A 220 -0.39 18.57 -4.17
C GLU A 220 1.06 18.64 -3.68
N ILE A 221 1.61 19.86 -3.57
CA ILE A 221 2.99 20.05 -3.11
C ILE A 221 3.14 19.65 -1.63
N ALA A 222 2.16 19.95 -0.78
CA ALA A 222 2.20 19.51 0.62
C ALA A 222 2.27 18.00 0.78
N LEU A 223 1.54 17.23 -0.05
CA LEU A 223 1.58 15.76 -0.02
C LEU A 223 2.92 15.22 -0.51
N HIS A 224 3.54 15.86 -1.49
CA HIS A 224 4.90 15.52 -1.95
C HIS A 224 5.95 15.80 -0.86
N GLU A 225 5.95 17.01 -0.30
CA GLU A 225 6.92 17.38 0.76
C GLU A 225 6.71 16.59 2.06
N MET A 226 5.46 16.23 2.37
CA MET A 226 5.14 15.29 3.45
C MET A 226 5.74 13.91 3.16
N GLY A 227 5.75 13.47 1.90
CA GLY A 227 6.42 12.25 1.47
C GLY A 227 7.91 12.26 1.84
N HIS A 228 8.61 13.36 1.60
CA HIS A 228 10.00 13.54 2.04
C HIS A 228 10.13 13.47 3.57
N ALA A 229 9.25 14.14 4.30
CA ALA A 229 9.29 14.15 5.77
C ALA A 229 9.08 12.76 6.37
N ILE A 230 8.21 11.95 5.78
CA ILE A 230 7.89 10.59 6.25
C ILE A 230 9.01 9.60 5.89
N MET A 231 9.47 9.62 4.62
CA MET A 231 10.36 8.59 4.11
C MET A 231 11.84 8.91 4.30
N HIS A 232 12.22 10.19 4.37
CA HIS A 232 13.61 10.60 4.21
C HIS A 232 14.17 11.46 5.36
N SER A 233 13.41 11.69 6.44
CA SER A 233 13.88 12.53 7.57
C SER A 233 15.26 12.13 8.10
N ASP A 234 15.53 10.84 8.21
CA ASP A 234 16.76 10.29 8.77
C ASP A 234 17.81 9.91 7.73
N VAL A 235 17.42 9.68 6.47
CA VAL A 235 18.29 9.10 5.42
C VAL A 235 18.53 10.02 4.22
N PHE A 236 18.10 11.28 4.30
CA PHE A 236 18.16 12.23 3.18
C PHE A 236 19.55 12.36 2.52
N LYS A 237 20.61 12.10 3.25
CA LYS A 237 22.00 12.18 2.74
C LYS A 237 22.55 10.86 2.22
N GLU A 238 21.85 9.75 2.47
CA GLU A 238 22.37 8.41 2.20
C GLU A 238 21.85 7.84 0.88
N LEU A 239 20.71 8.36 0.39
CA LEU A 239 20.05 7.88 -0.82
C LEU A 239 20.38 8.78 -2.02
N PRO A 240 20.41 8.22 -3.24
CA PRO A 240 20.45 9.00 -4.48
C PRO A 240 19.24 9.92 -4.58
N ARG A 241 19.46 11.11 -5.14
CA ARG A 241 18.39 12.11 -5.31
C ARG A 241 17.21 11.56 -6.10
N GLU A 242 17.48 10.82 -7.15
CA GLU A 242 16.47 10.23 -8.03
C GLU A 242 15.56 9.23 -7.26
N GLN A 243 16.13 8.51 -6.29
CA GLN A 243 15.34 7.62 -5.43
C GLN A 243 14.50 8.41 -4.44
N ILE A 244 15.06 9.43 -3.82
CA ILE A 244 14.36 10.32 -2.88
C ILE A 244 13.14 10.96 -3.55
N GLU A 245 13.31 11.52 -4.74
CA GLU A 245 12.22 12.15 -5.49
C GLU A 245 11.19 11.12 -5.95
N PHE A 246 11.64 9.96 -6.45
CA PHE A 246 10.73 8.89 -6.88
C PHE A 246 9.85 8.38 -5.73
N GLU A 247 10.43 8.14 -4.56
CA GLU A 247 9.70 7.66 -3.38
C GLU A 247 8.72 8.72 -2.87
N ALA A 248 9.10 10.00 -2.83
CA ALA A 248 8.22 11.10 -2.42
C ALA A 248 7.06 11.32 -3.40
N ASP A 249 7.33 11.30 -4.72
CA ASP A 249 6.28 11.39 -5.73
C ASP A 249 5.32 10.19 -5.67
N SER A 250 5.85 8.99 -5.46
CA SER A 250 5.06 7.75 -5.37
C SER A 250 4.10 7.79 -4.19
N ILE A 251 4.58 8.14 -2.98
CA ILE A 251 3.74 8.20 -1.79
C ILE A 251 2.76 9.38 -1.85
N GLY A 252 3.19 10.52 -2.39
CA GLY A 252 2.34 11.69 -2.64
C GLY A 252 1.19 11.36 -3.59
N LEU A 253 1.46 10.58 -4.65
CA LEU A 253 0.44 10.09 -5.56
C LEU A 253 -0.56 9.15 -4.87
N MET A 254 -0.09 8.26 -3.99
CA MET A 254 -0.99 7.37 -3.23
C MET A 254 -1.92 8.17 -2.32
N PHE A 255 -1.41 9.16 -1.58
CA PHE A 255 -2.24 10.06 -0.76
C PHE A 255 -3.22 10.87 -1.61
N SER A 256 -2.78 11.44 -2.72
CA SER A 256 -3.64 12.19 -3.64
C SER A 256 -4.79 11.33 -4.17
N SER A 257 -4.49 10.11 -4.62
CA SER A 257 -5.49 9.17 -5.12
C SER A 257 -6.48 8.71 -4.05
N HIS A 258 -6.01 8.57 -2.80
CA HIS A 258 -6.89 8.28 -1.65
C HIS A 258 -7.91 9.40 -1.44
N PHE A 259 -7.47 10.65 -1.55
CA PHE A 259 -8.36 11.82 -1.45
C PHE A 259 -9.10 12.15 -2.76
N GLY A 260 -9.01 11.28 -3.78
CA GLY A 260 -9.74 11.40 -5.03
C GLY A 260 -9.20 12.45 -6.00
N PHE A 261 -7.91 12.81 -5.89
CA PHE A 261 -7.24 13.70 -6.83
C PHE A 261 -6.41 12.89 -7.81
N ASP A 262 -6.52 13.23 -9.10
CA ASP A 262 -5.67 12.64 -10.14
C ASP A 262 -4.43 13.49 -10.35
N PHE A 263 -3.29 12.83 -10.43
CA PHE A 263 -2.06 13.46 -10.89
C PHE A 263 -2.16 13.86 -12.36
N ALA A 264 -1.61 15.03 -12.68
CA ALA A 264 -1.48 15.44 -14.07
C ALA A 264 -0.59 14.46 -14.86
N GLU A 265 -0.86 14.29 -16.16
CA GLU A 265 -0.06 13.40 -17.03
C GLU A 265 1.44 13.74 -17.02
N THR A 266 1.78 15.03 -16.82
CA THR A 266 3.17 15.48 -16.67
C THR A 266 3.85 14.88 -15.45
N GLN A 267 3.13 14.71 -14.32
CA GLN A 267 3.68 14.11 -13.10
C GLN A 267 3.86 12.60 -13.25
N LYS A 268 2.93 11.92 -13.92
CA LYS A 268 3.09 10.51 -14.27
C LYS A 268 4.34 10.29 -15.12
N PHE A 269 4.58 11.19 -16.06
CA PHE A 269 5.78 11.16 -16.88
C PHE A 269 7.06 11.39 -16.08
N HIS A 270 7.05 12.34 -15.14
CA HIS A 270 8.19 12.59 -14.24
C HIS A 270 8.50 11.38 -13.37
N LEU A 271 7.49 10.75 -12.80
CA LEU A 271 7.66 9.52 -11.99
C LEU A 271 8.38 8.43 -12.79
N ALA A 272 7.98 8.21 -14.05
CA ALA A 272 8.63 7.25 -14.95
C ALA A 272 10.09 7.64 -15.29
N GLN A 273 10.37 8.92 -15.46
CA GLN A 273 11.74 9.41 -15.67
C GLN A 273 12.63 9.19 -14.45
N GLN A 274 12.15 9.52 -13.26
CA GLN A 274 12.89 9.31 -12.00
C GLN A 274 13.18 7.84 -11.78
N TYR A 275 12.20 6.97 -12.05
CA TYR A 275 12.39 5.53 -11.97
C TYR A 275 13.52 5.03 -12.88
N ARG A 276 13.55 5.49 -14.16
CA ARG A 276 14.63 5.11 -15.09
C ARG A 276 15.98 5.61 -14.63
N ALA A 277 16.08 6.88 -14.22
CA ALA A 277 17.32 7.47 -13.73
C ALA A 277 17.84 6.74 -12.47
N MET A 278 16.94 6.40 -11.55
CA MET A 278 17.28 5.61 -10.35
C MET A 278 17.81 4.22 -10.73
N LYS A 279 17.16 3.54 -11.68
CA LYS A 279 17.57 2.22 -12.17
C LYS A 279 18.94 2.27 -12.83
N GLU A 280 19.16 3.19 -13.77
CA GLU A 280 20.43 3.39 -14.49
C GLU A 280 21.57 3.69 -13.49
N GLY A 281 21.36 4.62 -12.56
CA GLY A 281 22.34 4.95 -11.54
C GLY A 281 22.64 3.78 -10.59
N ASN A 282 21.69 2.87 -10.34
CA ASN A 282 21.93 1.66 -9.58
C ASN A 282 22.73 0.63 -10.38
N GLU A 283 22.42 0.41 -11.65
CA GLU A 283 23.15 -0.50 -12.54
C GLU A 283 24.63 -0.11 -12.62
N GLU A 284 24.94 1.19 -12.82
CA GLU A 284 26.33 1.69 -12.79
C GLU A 284 27.02 1.46 -11.43
N ALA A 285 26.29 1.59 -10.32
CA ALA A 285 26.84 1.36 -8.99
C ALA A 285 27.11 -0.13 -8.72
N VAL A 286 26.29 -1.03 -9.23
CA VAL A 286 26.47 -2.49 -9.15
C VAL A 286 27.70 -2.91 -9.97
N GLU A 287 27.84 -2.44 -11.21
CA GLU A 287 29.00 -2.73 -12.06
C GLU A 287 30.34 -2.31 -11.37
N ASN A 288 30.30 -1.25 -10.57
CA ASN A 288 31.43 -0.78 -9.78
C ASN A 288 31.57 -1.46 -8.41
N ASN A 289 30.82 -2.54 -8.11
CA ASN A 289 30.79 -3.25 -6.82
C ASN A 289 30.50 -2.35 -5.60
N LYS A 290 29.69 -1.32 -5.79
CA LYS A 290 29.34 -0.36 -4.72
C LYS A 290 27.98 -0.58 -4.10
N LYS A 291 27.09 -1.32 -4.78
CA LYS A 291 25.70 -1.55 -4.34
C LYS A 291 25.20 -2.95 -4.71
N GLU A 292 24.17 -3.36 -3.99
CA GLU A 292 23.38 -4.53 -4.34
C GLU A 292 22.55 -4.27 -5.63
N PRO A 293 22.19 -5.33 -6.37
CA PRO A 293 21.33 -5.21 -7.53
C PRO A 293 20.01 -4.49 -7.23
N PHE A 294 19.52 -3.75 -8.20
CA PHE A 294 18.27 -3.03 -8.10
C PHE A 294 17.08 -4.00 -7.93
N ASP A 295 16.32 -3.82 -6.85
CA ASP A 295 15.11 -4.59 -6.56
C ASP A 295 13.90 -3.65 -6.51
N VAL A 296 13.17 -3.60 -7.62
CA VAL A 296 11.96 -2.79 -7.75
C VAL A 296 10.90 -3.18 -6.72
N ASN A 297 10.73 -4.47 -6.45
CA ASN A 297 9.71 -4.93 -5.50
C ASN A 297 10.00 -4.44 -4.08
N LYS A 298 11.28 -4.31 -3.72
CA LYS A 298 11.68 -3.75 -2.42
C LYS A 298 11.25 -2.29 -2.30
N ILE A 299 11.46 -1.49 -3.34
CA ILE A 299 11.08 -0.06 -3.34
C ILE A 299 9.56 0.08 -3.32
N LEU A 300 8.84 -0.67 -4.19
CA LEU A 300 7.38 -0.66 -4.22
C LEU A 300 6.76 -1.05 -2.87
N ASN A 301 7.33 -2.07 -2.22
CA ASN A 301 6.89 -2.48 -0.89
C ASN A 301 7.17 -1.39 0.16
N ASN A 302 8.37 -0.80 0.16
CA ASN A 302 8.74 0.25 1.12
C ASN A 302 7.79 1.46 1.02
N VAL A 303 7.55 1.97 -0.18
CA VAL A 303 6.60 3.08 -0.40
C VAL A 303 5.19 2.72 0.07
N SER A 304 4.71 1.51 -0.29
CA SER A 304 3.37 1.08 0.05
C SER A 304 3.20 0.81 1.55
N GLU A 305 4.17 0.19 2.21
CA GLU A 305 4.14 -0.07 3.66
C GLU A 305 4.15 1.25 4.42
N THR A 306 5.03 2.18 4.05
CA THR A 306 5.06 3.53 4.63
C THR A 306 3.72 4.25 4.44
N TYR A 307 3.13 4.20 3.26
CA TYR A 307 1.81 4.77 3.02
C TYR A 307 0.75 4.19 3.97
N PHE A 308 0.72 2.86 4.15
CA PHE A 308 -0.27 2.20 5.01
C PHE A 308 -0.12 2.54 6.50
N GLU A 309 1.08 2.80 6.96
CA GLU A 309 1.33 3.23 8.34
C GLU A 309 0.73 4.59 8.66
N HIS A 310 0.59 5.45 7.63
CA HIS A 310 0.20 6.84 7.82
C HIS A 310 -1.23 7.17 7.40
N ILE A 311 -1.82 6.42 6.45
CA ILE A 311 -3.06 6.84 5.77
C ILE A 311 -4.29 6.91 6.68
N GLU A 312 -4.46 5.95 7.60
CA GLU A 312 -5.62 5.96 8.50
C GLU A 312 -5.61 7.20 9.38
N LYS A 313 -4.47 7.50 9.98
CA LYS A 313 -4.32 8.64 10.89
C LYS A 313 -4.41 9.97 10.15
N LEU A 314 -3.81 10.09 8.98
CA LEU A 314 -3.95 11.25 8.11
C LEU A 314 -5.42 11.48 7.74
N SER A 315 -6.15 10.41 7.40
CA SER A 315 -7.57 10.49 7.07
C SER A 315 -8.42 11.01 8.24
N ASP A 316 -8.09 10.64 9.47
CA ASP A 316 -8.76 11.17 10.67
C ASP A 316 -8.59 12.69 10.79
N TYR A 317 -7.37 13.21 10.59
CA TYR A 317 -7.12 14.65 10.61
C TYR A 317 -7.88 15.40 9.51
N VAL A 318 -7.93 14.84 8.31
CA VAL A 318 -8.69 15.41 7.19
C VAL A 318 -10.19 15.39 7.48
N ASN A 319 -10.73 14.30 8.00
CA ASN A 319 -12.14 14.18 8.36
C ASN A 319 -12.55 15.19 9.46
N VAL A 320 -11.69 15.42 10.45
CA VAL A 320 -11.93 16.44 11.49
C VAL A 320 -11.99 17.85 10.86
N SER A 321 -11.12 18.15 9.91
CA SER A 321 -11.12 19.44 9.21
C SER A 321 -12.39 19.62 8.36
N LEU A 322 -12.83 18.58 7.66
CA LEU A 322 -14.07 18.58 6.88
C LEU A 322 -15.33 18.75 7.75
N LEU A 323 -15.35 18.17 8.94
CA LEU A 323 -16.45 18.35 9.88
C LEU A 323 -16.53 19.80 10.41
N LYS A 324 -15.39 20.42 10.72
CA LYS A 324 -15.32 21.83 11.16
C LYS A 324 -15.81 22.77 10.08
N ASP A 325 -15.43 22.54 8.83
CA ASP A 325 -15.84 23.34 7.67
C ASP A 325 -17.36 23.30 7.48
N LYS A 326 -17.97 22.09 7.54
CA LYS A 326 -19.43 21.92 7.47
C LYS A 326 -20.18 22.68 8.58
N VAL A 327 -19.67 22.66 9.80
CA VAL A 327 -20.29 23.38 10.93
C VAL A 327 -20.20 24.88 10.71
N SER A 328 -19.06 25.39 10.24
CA SER A 328 -18.86 26.82 9.94
C SER A 328 -19.80 27.28 8.82
N THR A 329 -20.00 26.50 7.78
CA THR A 329 -20.89 26.81 6.65
C THR A 329 -22.38 26.76 7.03
N CYS A 330 -22.78 25.96 8.02
CA CYS A 330 -24.18 25.93 8.53
C CYS A 330 -24.52 27.06 9.49
N LEU A 331 -23.54 27.84 9.97
CA LEU A 331 -23.72 28.95 10.90
C LEU A 331 -23.76 30.33 10.20
N LEU A 332 -23.51 30.34 8.90
CA LEU A 332 -23.64 31.51 8.01
C LEU A 332 -24.95 31.43 7.21
#